data_33d04adc7240ab2e4acf127052a3c621
#
_entry.id   33d04adc7240ab2e4acf127052a3c621
#
_cell.length_a   1.000
_cell.length_b   1.000
_cell.length_c   1.000
_cell.angle_alpha   90.00
_cell.angle_beta   90.00
_cell.angle_gamma   90.00
#
_symmetry.space_group_name_H-M   'P 1'
#
loop_
_entity.id
_entity.type
_entity.pdbx_description
1 polymer ?
#
loop_
_entity_poly.entity_id
_entity_poly.type
_entity_poly.pdbx_seq_one_letter_code
_entity_poly.pdbx_strand_id
1 'polypeptide(L)'
;MSDAKVRFVVFHHPGPQWQTGVDFREQPGVGAHVGHYRQLFERGQLEMGGPFLLPDGGGMMVATPDVSYDELAAFAASDPAVQAGLLVFEIKPWYAPMNRQG
;
A
#
# COMPACT_ATOMS: atom_id res chain seq x y z
N MET A 1 20.94 11.23 -2.88
CA MET A 1 19.98 12.19 -2.28
C MET A 1 18.64 12.04 -2.97
N SER A 2 17.59 11.80 -2.21
CA SER A 2 16.27 11.61 -2.80
C SER A 2 15.61 12.97 -3.09
N ASP A 3 14.88 13.04 -4.19
CA ASP A 3 14.03 14.18 -4.51
C ASP A 3 12.76 14.09 -3.67
N ALA A 4 12.47 15.11 -2.86
CA ALA A 4 11.30 15.13 -1.99
C ALA A 4 9.98 15.10 -2.76
N LYS A 5 10.02 15.36 -4.06
CA LYS A 5 8.83 15.31 -4.94
C LYS A 5 8.61 13.94 -5.56
N VAL A 6 9.59 13.03 -5.44
CA VAL A 6 9.49 11.67 -5.96
C VAL A 6 9.27 10.73 -4.80
N ARG A 7 8.27 9.88 -4.93
CA ARG A 7 7.97 8.85 -3.95
C ARG A 7 7.41 7.63 -4.67
N PHE A 8 7.42 6.50 -3.99
CA PHE A 8 6.87 5.28 -4.55
C PHE A 8 5.49 5.02 -3.94
N VAL A 9 4.60 4.48 -4.75
CA VAL A 9 3.23 4.19 -4.34
C VAL A 9 2.95 2.72 -4.59
N VAL A 10 2.44 2.04 -3.57
CA VAL A 10 1.98 0.66 -3.72
C VAL A 10 0.50 0.68 -4.06
N PHE A 11 0.14 0.05 -5.17
CA PHE A 11 -1.26 -0.17 -5.52
C PHE A 11 -1.60 -1.61 -5.21
N HIS A 12 -2.67 -1.82 -4.45
CA HIS A 12 -3.18 -3.14 -4.13
C HIS A 12 -4.41 -3.43 -4.96
N HIS A 13 -4.50 -4.65 -5.47
CA HIS A 13 -5.64 -5.14 -6.22
C HIS A 13 -6.10 -6.47 -5.63
N PRO A 14 -7.38 -6.84 -5.83
CA PRO A 14 -7.84 -8.15 -5.39
C PRO A 14 -6.99 -9.27 -5.95
N GLY A 15 -6.57 -10.18 -5.07
CA GLY A 15 -5.84 -11.37 -5.44
C GLY A 15 -6.79 -12.57 -5.63
N PRO A 16 -6.23 -13.76 -5.89
CA PRO A 16 -7.06 -14.94 -6.17
C PRO A 16 -7.94 -15.38 -5.01
N GLN A 17 -7.60 -15.01 -3.77
CA GLN A 17 -8.39 -15.37 -2.59
C GLN A 17 -9.38 -14.28 -2.17
N TRP A 18 -9.43 -13.17 -2.89
CA TRP A 18 -10.40 -12.12 -2.61
C TRP A 18 -11.81 -12.63 -2.84
N GLN A 19 -12.71 -12.36 -1.90
CA GLN A 19 -14.10 -12.79 -2.01
C GLN A 19 -14.92 -11.68 -2.66
N THR A 20 -15.26 -11.86 -3.93
CA THR A 20 -16.01 -10.90 -4.72
C THR A 20 -17.36 -10.60 -4.08
N GLY A 21 -17.71 -9.31 -3.98
CA GLY A 21 -18.98 -8.88 -3.44
C GLY A 21 -19.00 -8.80 -1.92
N VAL A 22 -17.93 -9.21 -1.24
CA VAL A 22 -17.79 -9.07 0.21
C VAL A 22 -17.08 -7.76 0.51
N ASP A 23 -17.61 -6.97 1.45
CA ASP A 23 -17.01 -5.70 1.86
C ASP A 23 -15.55 -5.91 2.27
N PHE A 24 -14.68 -4.94 1.93
CA PHE A 24 -13.25 -5.09 2.21
C PHE A 24 -12.97 -5.28 3.70
N ARG A 25 -13.80 -4.73 4.57
CA ARG A 25 -13.64 -4.88 6.03
C ARG A 25 -13.88 -6.31 6.50
N GLU A 26 -14.62 -7.09 5.71
CA GLU A 26 -14.99 -8.46 6.04
C GLU A 26 -14.10 -9.50 5.34
N GLN A 27 -13.16 -9.07 4.52
CA GLN A 27 -12.26 -10.00 3.83
C GLN A 27 -11.35 -10.69 4.84
N PRO A 28 -11.23 -12.04 4.78
CA PRO A 28 -10.34 -12.76 5.69
C PRO A 28 -8.89 -12.29 5.49
N GLY A 29 -8.25 -11.85 6.57
CA GLY A 29 -6.86 -11.41 6.53
C GLY A 29 -6.67 -9.91 6.34
N VAL A 30 -7.74 -9.13 6.17
CA VAL A 30 -7.59 -7.68 5.98
C VAL A 30 -6.98 -7.00 7.21
N GLY A 31 -7.26 -7.50 8.40
CA GLY A 31 -6.67 -6.94 9.63
C GLY A 31 -5.16 -7.06 9.67
N ALA A 32 -4.62 -8.17 9.20
CA ALA A 32 -3.18 -8.38 9.14
C ALA A 32 -2.52 -7.43 8.12
N HIS A 33 -3.21 -7.17 7.00
CA HIS A 33 -2.76 -6.19 6.02
C HIS A 33 -2.67 -4.79 6.63
N VAL A 34 -3.71 -4.37 7.34
CA VAL A 34 -3.74 -3.06 8.01
C VAL A 34 -2.61 -2.98 9.05
N GLY A 35 -2.44 -4.01 9.86
CA GLY A 35 -1.39 -4.05 10.87
C GLY A 35 0.01 -3.99 10.27
N HIS A 36 0.22 -4.61 9.12
CA HIS A 36 1.49 -4.58 8.41
C HIS A 36 1.87 -3.14 8.02
N TYR A 37 0.97 -2.42 7.36
CA TYR A 37 1.25 -1.04 6.93
C TYR A 37 1.22 -0.04 8.07
N ARG A 38 0.53 -0.34 9.17
CA ARG A 38 0.59 0.50 10.37
C ARG A 38 2.02 0.59 10.91
N GLN A 39 2.80 -0.48 10.81
CA GLN A 39 4.21 -0.46 11.21
C GLN A 39 5.00 0.58 10.41
N LEU A 40 4.76 0.62 9.10
CA LEU A 40 5.45 1.58 8.22
C LEU A 40 5.01 3.01 8.56
N PHE A 41 3.73 3.19 8.85
CA PHE A 41 3.18 4.48 9.25
C PHE A 41 3.80 4.96 10.57
N GLU A 42 3.92 4.08 11.54
CA GLU A 42 4.48 4.42 12.85
C GLU A 42 5.97 4.74 12.79
N ARG A 43 6.68 4.20 11.81
CA ARG A 43 8.09 4.55 11.55
C ARG A 43 8.25 5.90 10.85
N GLY A 44 7.15 6.54 10.44
CA GLY A 44 7.21 7.79 9.69
C GLY A 44 7.57 7.60 8.22
N GLN A 45 7.36 6.41 7.67
CA GLN A 45 7.73 6.07 6.30
C GLN A 45 6.52 5.89 5.37
N LEU A 46 5.31 6.04 5.90
CA LEU A 46 4.08 6.03 5.12
C LEU A 46 3.39 7.39 5.31
N GLU A 47 3.15 8.12 4.23
CA GLU A 47 2.46 9.41 4.33
C GLU A 47 0.96 9.23 4.52
N MET A 48 0.38 8.39 3.68
CA MET A 48 -1.04 8.09 3.73
C MET A 48 -1.29 6.79 3.00
N GLY A 49 -2.40 6.16 3.32
CA GLY A 49 -2.80 4.93 2.65
C GLY A 49 -4.18 4.50 3.07
N GLY A 50 -4.83 3.73 2.25
CA GLY A 50 -6.14 3.21 2.55
C GLY A 50 -6.80 2.57 1.34
N PRO A 51 -7.97 1.95 1.55
CA PRO A 51 -8.72 1.33 0.46
C PRO A 51 -9.47 2.36 -0.36
N PHE A 52 -9.70 2.02 -1.63
CA PHE A 52 -10.64 2.77 -2.45
C PHE A 52 -12.07 2.37 -2.04
N LEU A 53 -12.98 3.33 -1.99
CA LEU A 53 -14.37 3.08 -1.61
C LEU A 53 -15.18 2.63 -2.83
N LEU A 54 -14.72 1.56 -3.46
CA LEU A 54 -15.34 0.95 -4.62
C LEU A 54 -15.42 -0.55 -4.39
N PRO A 55 -16.46 -1.23 -4.89
CA PRO A 55 -16.50 -2.69 -4.81
C PRO A 55 -15.27 -3.27 -5.49
N ASP A 56 -14.53 -4.10 -4.77
CA ASP A 56 -13.32 -4.76 -5.27
C ASP A 56 -12.29 -3.77 -5.83
N GLY A 57 -12.24 -2.56 -5.26
CA GLY A 57 -11.42 -1.46 -5.80
C GLY A 57 -9.96 -1.46 -5.37
N GLY A 58 -9.57 -2.33 -4.42
CA GLY A 58 -8.21 -2.31 -3.89
C GLY A 58 -7.90 -1.06 -3.08
N GLY A 59 -6.67 -0.59 -3.15
CA GLY A 59 -6.26 0.60 -2.41
C GLY A 59 -4.86 1.02 -2.78
N MET A 60 -4.34 2.03 -2.07
CA MET A 60 -2.97 2.46 -2.31
C MET A 60 -2.30 2.92 -1.03
N MET A 61 -0.97 2.80 -1.01
CA MET A 61 -0.11 3.23 0.08
C MET A 61 0.97 4.14 -0.48
N VAL A 62 1.07 5.35 0.03
CA VAL A 62 2.01 6.35 -0.45
C VAL A 62 3.17 6.45 0.54
N ALA A 63 4.34 5.98 0.13
CA ALA A 63 5.54 6.05 0.97
C ALA A 63 6.09 7.47 1.03
N THR A 64 6.84 7.76 2.09
CA THR A 64 7.58 9.01 2.18
C THR A 64 8.77 8.98 1.20
N PRO A 65 9.31 10.16 0.81
CA PRO A 65 10.38 10.21 -0.20
C PRO A 65 11.67 9.49 0.18
N ASP A 66 11.90 9.22 1.47
CA ASP A 66 13.12 8.55 1.94
C ASP A 66 13.08 7.03 1.79
N VAL A 67 11.93 6.46 1.42
CA VAL A 67 11.80 5.01 1.23
C VAL A 67 12.16 4.67 -0.22
N SER A 68 13.15 3.79 -0.39
CA SER A 68 13.56 3.35 -1.72
C SER A 68 12.57 2.36 -2.32
N TYR A 69 12.66 2.17 -3.65
CA TYR A 69 11.86 1.16 -4.32
C TYR A 69 12.09 -0.23 -3.72
N ASP A 70 13.37 -0.60 -3.51
CA ASP A 70 13.71 -1.94 -3.01
C ASP A 70 13.18 -2.16 -1.60
N GLU A 71 13.28 -1.16 -0.75
CA GLU A 71 12.72 -1.23 0.61
C GLU A 71 11.21 -1.42 0.58
N LEU A 72 10.53 -0.64 -0.24
CA LEU A 72 9.07 -0.71 -0.34
C LEU A 72 8.61 -2.02 -0.98
N ALA A 73 9.33 -2.50 -2.00
CA ALA A 73 9.01 -3.77 -2.66
C ALA A 73 9.14 -4.95 -1.69
N ALA A 74 10.20 -4.96 -0.88
CA ALA A 74 10.39 -6.00 0.13
C ALA A 74 9.29 -5.93 1.20
N PHE A 75 8.93 -4.73 1.62
CA PHE A 75 7.88 -4.54 2.61
C PHE A 75 6.52 -4.99 2.07
N ALA A 76 6.19 -4.61 0.85
CA ALA A 76 4.92 -4.99 0.22
C ALA A 76 4.83 -6.51 0.02
N ALA A 77 5.94 -7.15 -0.37
CA ALA A 77 5.96 -8.60 -0.57
C ALA A 77 5.81 -9.37 0.74
N SER A 78 6.19 -8.79 1.86
CA SER A 78 6.07 -9.44 3.18
C SER A 78 4.70 -9.24 3.83
N ASP A 79 3.80 -8.52 3.18
CA ASP A 79 2.43 -8.33 3.66
C ASP A 79 1.73 -9.68 3.76
N PRO A 80 1.21 -10.06 4.94
CA PRO A 80 0.50 -11.33 5.10
C PRO A 80 -0.66 -11.50 4.12
N ALA A 81 -1.34 -10.41 3.76
CA ALA A 81 -2.44 -10.47 2.79
C ALA A 81 -1.96 -10.79 1.38
N VAL A 82 -0.77 -10.33 1.02
CA VAL A 82 -0.16 -10.67 -0.27
C VAL A 82 0.27 -12.13 -0.27
N GLN A 83 0.89 -12.57 0.81
CA GLN A 83 1.36 -13.96 0.92
C GLN A 83 0.21 -14.97 0.95
N ALA A 84 -0.92 -14.58 1.51
CA ALA A 84 -2.11 -15.42 1.54
C ALA A 84 -2.93 -15.38 0.25
N GLY A 85 -2.57 -14.52 -0.71
CA GLY A 85 -3.29 -14.39 -1.96
C GLY A 85 -4.55 -13.54 -1.90
N LEU A 86 -4.77 -12.83 -0.79
CA LEU A 86 -5.89 -11.91 -0.68
C LEU A 86 -5.71 -10.70 -1.60
N LEU A 87 -4.48 -10.19 -1.67
CA LEU A 87 -4.13 -9.03 -2.47
C LEU A 87 -2.92 -9.33 -3.35
N VAL A 88 -2.86 -8.64 -4.48
CA VAL A 88 -1.64 -8.51 -5.28
C VAL A 88 -1.28 -7.04 -5.32
N PHE A 89 -0.02 -6.73 -5.64
CA PHE A 89 0.42 -5.33 -5.65
C PHE A 89 1.28 -5.01 -6.85
N GLU A 90 1.35 -3.72 -7.14
CA GLU A 90 2.34 -3.14 -8.04
C GLU A 90 2.84 -1.84 -7.43
N ILE A 91 4.06 -1.43 -7.78
CA ILE A 91 4.66 -0.20 -7.27
C ILE A 91 4.96 0.71 -8.44
N LYS A 92 4.57 1.97 -8.29
CA LYS A 92 4.82 3.00 -9.31
C LYS A 92 5.62 4.14 -8.70
N PRO A 93 6.64 4.64 -9.39
CA PRO A 93 7.26 5.91 -9.02
C PRO A 93 6.29 7.04 -9.36
N TRP A 94 6.20 8.02 -8.46
CA TRP A 94 5.27 9.12 -8.61
C TRP A 94 6.01 10.44 -8.40
N TYR A 95 6.03 11.26 -9.45
CA TYR A 95 6.51 12.62 -9.34
C TYR A 95 5.34 13.50 -8.94
N ALA A 96 5.38 14.04 -7.73
CA ALA A 96 4.27 14.80 -7.15
C ALA A 96 4.73 16.21 -6.78
N PRO A 97 4.93 17.10 -7.77
CA PRO A 97 5.37 18.48 -7.49
C PRO A 97 4.31 19.29 -6.78
N MET A 98 3.05 18.94 -6.93
CA MET A 98 1.95 19.62 -6.26
C MET A 98 1.58 18.85 -4.98
N ASN A 99 2.34 19.06 -3.93
CA ASN A 99 2.04 18.52 -2.61
C ASN A 99 2.21 19.64 -1.59
N ARG A 100 1.43 19.58 -0.49
CA ARG A 100 1.41 20.66 0.49
C ARG A 100 2.60 20.65 1.43
N GLN A 101 3.41 19.63 1.36
CA GLN A 101 4.62 19.53 2.17
C GLN A 101 5.84 20.20 1.52
N GLY A 102 5.66 20.70 0.33
CA GLY A 102 6.70 21.36 -0.41
C GLY A 102 7.28 20.55 -1.51
#